data_9870bfba3678b95b398d820621f89240
#
_entry.id   9870bfba3678b95b398d820621f89240
#
_cell.length_a   1.000
_cell.length_b   1.000
_cell.length_c   1.000
_cell.angle_alpha   90.00
_cell.angle_beta   90.00
_cell.angle_gamma   90.00
#
_symmetry.space_group_name_H-M   'P 1'
#
loop_
_entity.id
_entity.type
_entity.pdbx_description
1 polymer ?
#
loop_
_entity_poly.entity_id
_entity_poly.type
_entity_poly.pdbx_seq_one_letter_code
_entity_poly.pdbx_strand_id
1 'polypeptide(L)'
;MFTAAEVGQFNRDGYVVARGLATPADRSAIKAVAERDLAAAVPPVEYETDTKYPGAPVSFEAPGGRTVRRLLQVCARDPLIARWAVQPAIASRLQQLIGPRVELSQAHHNCMMTKNPSYSSITNWHQDIRYWSFERPELVSVWLALGREYFENGCLLVLPGSHAMEFAAEQFDENLFLRPDVEASKPLIRTQRRVELDPGDVLFFHCRLFHAAGHNQTADTKFSLVFTYHAADNRPLAGSRSASLPDIPL
;
A
#
# COMPACT_ATOMS: atom_id res chain seq x y z
N MET A 1 -17.53 6.30 -9.84
CA MET A 1 -17.58 4.84 -9.96
C MET A 1 -16.64 4.39 -11.06
N PHE A 2 -16.20 3.14 -11.04
CA PHE A 2 -15.47 2.55 -12.15
C PHE A 2 -16.42 2.19 -13.31
N THR A 3 -15.92 2.26 -14.53
CA THR A 3 -16.57 1.70 -15.69
C THR A 3 -16.48 0.16 -15.69
N ALA A 4 -17.31 -0.52 -16.50
CA ALA A 4 -17.22 -1.97 -16.63
C ALA A 4 -15.83 -2.46 -17.12
N ALA A 5 -15.16 -1.66 -17.96
CA ALA A 5 -13.80 -1.96 -18.44
C ALA A 5 -12.76 -1.89 -17.32
N GLU A 6 -12.86 -0.89 -16.41
CA GLU A 6 -11.97 -0.75 -15.26
C GLU A 6 -12.18 -1.85 -14.22
N VAL A 7 -13.45 -2.25 -13.95
CA VAL A 7 -13.73 -3.43 -13.10
C VAL A 7 -13.17 -4.69 -13.76
N GLY A 8 -13.36 -4.85 -15.08
CA GLY A 8 -12.75 -5.95 -15.83
C GLY A 8 -11.22 -5.96 -15.77
N GLN A 9 -10.58 -4.80 -15.78
CA GLN A 9 -9.14 -4.68 -15.59
C GLN A 9 -8.73 -5.14 -14.18
N PHE A 10 -9.41 -4.67 -13.12
CA PHE A 10 -9.12 -5.11 -11.76
C PHE A 10 -9.24 -6.63 -11.61
N ASN A 11 -10.30 -7.23 -12.15
CA ASN A 11 -10.51 -8.69 -12.08
C ASN A 11 -9.44 -9.48 -12.84
N ARG A 12 -8.95 -8.98 -13.97
CA ARG A 12 -7.92 -9.62 -14.79
C ARG A 12 -6.51 -9.40 -14.25
N ASP A 13 -6.18 -8.16 -13.91
CA ASP A 13 -4.81 -7.73 -13.62
C ASP A 13 -4.52 -7.62 -12.11
N GLY A 14 -5.56 -7.58 -11.26
CA GLY A 14 -5.46 -7.40 -9.81
C GLY A 14 -5.30 -5.96 -9.36
N TYR A 15 -5.38 -4.99 -10.27
CA TYR A 15 -5.30 -3.56 -9.94
C TYR A 15 -5.99 -2.68 -10.98
N VAL A 16 -6.36 -1.47 -10.54
CA VAL A 16 -6.89 -0.42 -11.41
C VAL A 16 -6.52 0.96 -10.84
N VAL A 17 -6.34 1.95 -11.71
CA VAL A 17 -6.02 3.33 -11.31
C VAL A 17 -7.20 4.23 -11.61
N ALA A 18 -7.74 4.89 -10.57
CA ALA A 18 -8.68 6.00 -10.70
C ALA A 18 -7.89 7.31 -10.86
N ARG A 19 -7.82 7.83 -12.07
CA ARG A 19 -7.06 9.04 -12.40
C ARG A 19 -7.71 10.28 -11.81
N GLY A 20 -6.91 11.13 -11.16
CA GLY A 20 -7.32 12.43 -10.63
C GLY A 20 -8.45 12.35 -9.59
N LEU A 21 -8.59 11.24 -8.84
CA LEU A 21 -9.69 11.03 -7.91
C LEU A 21 -9.63 11.99 -6.72
N ALA A 22 -8.44 12.29 -6.19
CA ALA A 22 -8.25 13.28 -5.16
C ALA A 22 -8.09 14.68 -5.76
N THR A 23 -8.88 15.63 -5.26
CA THR A 23 -8.76 17.02 -5.70
C THR A 23 -7.40 17.63 -5.31
N PRO A 24 -6.92 18.68 -6.02
CA PRO A 24 -5.71 19.40 -5.61
C PRO A 24 -5.79 19.92 -4.17
N ALA A 25 -6.97 20.35 -3.72
CA ALA A 25 -7.19 20.82 -2.35
C ALA A 25 -7.02 19.70 -1.31
N ASP A 26 -7.68 18.55 -1.51
CA ASP A 26 -7.56 17.39 -0.61
C ASP A 26 -6.12 16.92 -0.52
N ARG A 27 -5.47 16.75 -1.68
CA ARG A 27 -4.09 16.32 -1.76
C ARG A 27 -3.13 17.26 -1.04
N SER A 28 -3.25 18.58 -1.26
CA SER A 28 -2.39 19.57 -0.61
C SER A 28 -2.59 19.59 0.90
N ALA A 29 -3.83 19.52 1.36
CA ALA A 29 -4.16 19.49 2.78
C ALA A 29 -3.66 18.20 3.46
N ILE A 30 -3.86 17.03 2.84
CA ILE A 30 -3.34 15.74 3.36
C ILE A 30 -1.81 15.75 3.39
N LYS A 31 -1.17 16.27 2.34
CA LYS A 31 0.30 16.35 2.27
C LYS A 31 0.86 17.27 3.37
N ALA A 32 0.22 18.39 3.65
CA ALA A 32 0.64 19.29 4.73
C ALA A 32 0.59 18.62 6.11
N VAL A 33 -0.45 17.80 6.38
CA VAL A 33 -0.51 16.98 7.60
C VAL A 33 0.65 15.98 7.63
N ALA A 34 0.92 15.29 6.53
CA ALA A 34 2.00 14.32 6.44
C ALA A 34 3.38 14.95 6.66
N GLU A 35 3.66 16.10 6.05
CA GLU A 35 4.93 16.82 6.19
C GLU A 35 5.13 17.32 7.63
N ARG A 36 4.09 17.89 8.24
CA ARG A 36 4.11 18.31 9.65
C ARG A 36 4.44 17.15 10.58
N ASP A 37 3.72 16.03 10.45
CA ASP A 37 3.87 14.87 11.33
C ASP A 37 5.19 14.13 11.09
N LEU A 38 5.69 14.13 9.83
CA LEU A 38 6.99 13.58 9.49
C LEU A 38 8.13 14.41 10.10
N ALA A 39 8.08 15.73 9.99
CA ALA A 39 9.10 16.62 10.53
C ALA A 39 9.22 16.49 12.07
N ALA A 40 8.09 16.25 12.75
CA ALA A 40 8.04 16.06 14.21
C ALA A 40 8.21 14.58 14.62
N ALA A 41 8.27 13.63 13.68
CA ALA A 41 8.24 12.18 13.91
C ALA A 41 7.14 11.79 14.92
N VAL A 42 5.91 12.32 14.72
CA VAL A 42 4.78 12.12 15.65
C VAL A 42 4.41 10.62 15.72
N PRO A 43 4.51 9.98 16.90
CA PRO A 43 4.15 8.55 17.04
C PRO A 43 2.65 8.29 16.77
N PRO A 44 2.28 7.04 16.38
CA PRO A 44 3.18 5.91 16.12
C PRO A 44 3.83 5.98 14.73
N VAL A 45 5.12 5.66 14.67
CA VAL A 45 5.91 5.64 13.42
C VAL A 45 6.63 4.31 13.26
N GLU A 46 6.97 3.97 12.02
CA GLU A 46 7.89 2.90 11.67
C GLU A 46 9.11 3.54 11.00
N TYR A 47 10.30 3.18 11.44
CA TYR A 47 11.54 3.65 10.86
C TYR A 47 12.05 2.66 9.80
N GLU A 48 12.90 3.12 8.87
CA GLU A 48 13.53 2.24 7.88
C GLU A 48 14.33 1.11 8.55
N THR A 49 14.98 1.38 9.66
CA THR A 49 15.74 0.41 10.48
C THR A 49 14.87 -0.73 11.02
N ASP A 50 13.58 -0.50 11.28
CA ASP A 50 12.68 -1.52 11.84
C ASP A 50 12.40 -2.67 10.85
N THR A 51 12.57 -2.43 9.54
CA THR A 51 12.15 -3.39 8.50
C THR A 51 13.21 -4.42 8.15
N LYS A 52 14.49 -4.12 8.37
CA LYS A 52 15.64 -4.92 7.90
C LYS A 52 15.63 -5.22 6.39
N TYR A 53 14.97 -4.37 5.60
CA TYR A 53 14.89 -4.53 4.15
C TYR A 53 16.20 -4.13 3.47
N PRO A 54 16.48 -4.62 2.25
CA PRO A 54 17.69 -4.25 1.52
C PRO A 54 17.81 -2.73 1.38
N GLY A 55 18.97 -2.19 1.79
CA GLY A 55 19.25 -0.76 1.82
C GLY A 55 18.73 0.00 3.04
N ALA A 56 18.04 -0.68 3.97
CA ALA A 56 17.68 -0.08 5.26
C ALA A 56 18.94 0.18 6.11
N PRO A 57 18.96 1.26 6.93
CA PRO A 57 20.02 1.48 7.90
C PRO A 57 20.13 0.32 8.90
N VAL A 58 21.34 -0.06 9.28
CA VAL A 58 21.58 -1.25 10.11
C VAL A 58 21.22 -1.06 11.59
N SER A 59 21.17 0.19 12.07
CA SER A 59 20.76 0.53 13.44
C SER A 59 20.25 1.97 13.54
N PHE A 60 19.63 2.31 14.65
CA PHE A 60 19.15 3.69 14.92
C PHE A 60 20.29 4.72 15.02
N GLU A 61 21.50 4.29 15.34
CA GLU A 61 22.70 5.13 15.44
C GLU A 61 23.42 5.28 14.09
N ALA A 62 23.12 4.42 13.13
CA ALA A 62 23.69 4.51 11.78
C ALA A 62 23.16 5.74 11.03
N PRO A 63 23.90 6.28 10.04
CA PRO A 63 23.40 7.33 9.16
C PRO A 63 22.03 6.94 8.58
N GLY A 64 21.03 7.83 8.74
CA GLY A 64 19.65 7.57 8.32
C GLY A 64 18.84 6.62 9.20
N GLY A 65 19.40 6.09 10.32
CA GLY A 65 18.75 5.11 11.17
C GLY A 65 17.39 5.55 11.76
N ARG A 66 17.16 6.86 11.87
CA ARG A 66 15.90 7.46 12.32
C ARG A 66 15.04 8.01 11.16
N THR A 67 15.28 7.54 9.95
CA THR A 67 14.43 7.87 8.79
C THR A 67 13.07 7.22 8.95
N VAL A 68 12.02 8.02 9.06
CA VAL A 68 10.64 7.52 9.16
C VAL A 68 10.23 6.95 7.81
N ARG A 69 9.78 5.70 7.82
CA ARG A 69 9.27 4.95 6.67
C ARG A 69 7.75 5.04 6.56
N ARG A 70 7.07 5.00 7.70
CA ARG A 70 5.61 5.11 7.80
C ARG A 70 5.18 5.96 8.98
N LEU A 71 4.23 6.85 8.75
CA LEU A 71 3.40 7.38 9.82
C LEU A 71 2.20 6.45 9.93
N LEU A 72 2.03 5.80 11.08
CA LEU A 72 0.99 4.80 11.31
C LEU A 72 -0.29 5.44 11.86
N GLN A 73 -1.42 4.70 11.81
CA GLN A 73 -2.73 5.09 12.33
C GLN A 73 -3.19 6.47 11.82
N VAL A 74 -3.04 6.70 10.51
CA VAL A 74 -3.29 8.03 9.93
C VAL A 74 -4.73 8.49 10.02
N CYS A 75 -5.72 7.58 10.10
CA CYS A 75 -7.11 7.94 10.38
C CYS A 75 -7.30 8.69 11.71
N ALA A 76 -6.44 8.39 12.69
CA ALA A 76 -6.51 9.03 14.02
C ALA A 76 -5.72 10.35 14.09
N ARG A 77 -4.89 10.66 13.09
CA ARG A 77 -4.01 11.84 13.09
C ARG A 77 -4.74 13.14 12.76
N ASP A 78 -5.67 13.07 11.83
CA ASP A 78 -6.40 14.26 11.37
C ASP A 78 -7.77 13.87 10.82
N PRO A 79 -8.86 14.58 11.21
CA PRO A 79 -10.20 14.35 10.69
C PRO A 79 -10.31 14.45 9.16
N LEU A 80 -9.45 15.23 8.50
CA LEU A 80 -9.41 15.33 7.05
C LEU A 80 -9.06 13.98 6.42
N ILE A 81 -8.03 13.29 6.96
CA ILE A 81 -7.58 12.00 6.48
C ILE A 81 -8.67 10.93 6.72
N ALA A 82 -9.28 10.93 7.90
CA ALA A 82 -10.39 10.03 8.21
C ALA A 82 -11.57 10.21 7.24
N ARG A 83 -11.99 11.44 6.98
CA ARG A 83 -13.06 11.74 6.02
C ARG A 83 -12.71 11.31 4.60
N TRP A 84 -11.44 11.51 4.18
CA TRP A 84 -10.98 11.08 2.87
C TRP A 84 -11.07 9.56 2.70
N ALA A 85 -10.70 8.80 3.74
CA ALA A 85 -10.71 7.34 3.72
C ALA A 85 -12.10 6.73 3.52
N VAL A 86 -13.15 7.40 4.05
CA VAL A 86 -14.53 6.89 4.00
C VAL A 86 -15.43 7.64 3.01
N GLN A 87 -14.86 8.51 2.17
CA GLN A 87 -15.66 9.34 1.25
C GLN A 87 -16.43 8.50 0.21
N PRO A 88 -17.61 8.96 -0.24
CA PRO A 88 -18.43 8.22 -1.21
C PRO A 88 -17.73 7.85 -2.50
N ALA A 89 -16.75 8.64 -2.94
CA ALA A 89 -15.98 8.37 -4.15
C ALA A 89 -15.06 7.14 -4.01
N ILE A 90 -14.56 6.85 -2.81
CA ILE A 90 -13.81 5.61 -2.47
C ILE A 90 -14.79 4.46 -2.24
N ALA A 91 -15.79 4.67 -1.37
CA ALA A 91 -16.77 3.64 -1.00
C ALA A 91 -17.47 3.04 -2.23
N SER A 92 -17.97 3.85 -3.15
CA SER A 92 -18.67 3.38 -4.34
C SER A 92 -17.79 2.56 -5.30
N ARG A 93 -16.50 2.82 -5.35
CA ARG A 93 -15.55 2.02 -6.15
C ARG A 93 -15.23 0.69 -5.48
N LEU A 94 -15.00 0.71 -4.17
CA LEU A 94 -14.78 -0.51 -3.40
C LEU A 94 -16.00 -1.43 -3.45
N GLN A 95 -17.23 -0.88 -3.37
CA GLN A 95 -18.44 -1.65 -3.49
C GLN A 95 -18.56 -2.39 -4.83
N GLN A 96 -18.02 -1.83 -5.91
CA GLN A 96 -17.96 -2.52 -7.22
C GLN A 96 -16.94 -3.68 -7.24
N LEU A 97 -15.92 -3.64 -6.38
CA LEU A 97 -14.83 -4.62 -6.38
C LEU A 97 -15.01 -5.73 -5.35
N ILE A 98 -15.55 -5.43 -4.17
CA ILE A 98 -15.60 -6.37 -3.03
C ILE A 98 -16.98 -6.50 -2.37
N GLY A 99 -18.02 -5.92 -2.98
CA GLY A 99 -19.40 -6.10 -2.50
C GLY A 99 -19.97 -4.89 -1.77
N PRO A 100 -21.30 -4.91 -1.45
CA PRO A 100 -22.07 -3.71 -1.13
C PRO A 100 -21.76 -3.09 0.24
N ARG A 101 -21.20 -3.85 1.18
CA ARG A 101 -20.83 -3.37 2.52
C ARG A 101 -19.33 -3.50 2.70
N VAL A 102 -18.66 -2.38 2.85
CA VAL A 102 -17.21 -2.28 2.92
C VAL A 102 -16.79 -1.71 4.26
N GLU A 103 -15.72 -2.22 4.80
CA GLU A 103 -15.08 -1.77 6.04
C GLU A 103 -13.60 -1.48 5.80
N LEU A 104 -13.09 -0.44 6.45
CA LEU A 104 -11.67 -0.10 6.48
C LEU A 104 -11.00 -0.81 7.65
N SER A 105 -10.01 -1.63 7.37
CA SER A 105 -9.19 -2.27 8.41
C SER A 105 -8.19 -1.27 9.00
N GLN A 106 -8.31 -0.97 10.31
CA GLN A 106 -7.36 -0.10 10.99
C GLN A 106 -6.05 -0.82 11.37
N ALA A 107 -6.05 -2.15 11.41
CA ALA A 107 -4.91 -2.97 11.83
C ALA A 107 -3.81 -3.12 10.77
N HIS A 108 -4.12 -2.79 9.51
CA HIS A 108 -3.21 -2.91 8.37
C HIS A 108 -2.90 -1.55 7.73
N HIS A 109 -2.77 -1.48 6.41
CA HIS A 109 -2.50 -0.20 5.76
C HIS A 109 -3.50 0.88 6.19
N ASN A 110 -3.12 1.61 7.17
CA ASN A 110 -3.73 2.82 7.72
C ASN A 110 -2.55 3.74 8.01
N CYS A 111 -1.83 4.12 6.94
CA CYS A 111 -0.54 4.78 7.07
C CYS A 111 -0.24 5.74 5.92
N MET A 112 0.60 6.72 6.23
CA MET A 112 1.32 7.51 5.25
C MET A 112 2.67 6.84 5.01
N MET A 113 2.89 6.34 3.81
CA MET A 113 4.20 5.82 3.40
C MET A 113 5.08 6.93 2.87
N THR A 114 6.34 6.90 3.26
CA THR A 114 7.37 7.79 2.73
C THR A 114 8.46 6.98 2.03
N LYS A 115 9.06 7.57 1.01
CA LYS A 115 10.36 7.14 0.50
C LYS A 115 11.29 8.34 0.55
N ASN A 116 12.17 8.32 1.55
CA ASN A 116 13.13 9.39 1.76
C ASN A 116 14.29 9.25 0.76
N PRO A 117 14.80 10.36 0.19
CA PRO A 117 16.06 10.34 -0.54
C PRO A 117 17.18 9.71 0.31
N SER A 118 18.07 8.96 -0.31
CA SER A 118 19.27 8.33 0.29
C SER A 118 19.02 7.15 1.23
N TYR A 119 17.93 7.11 2.01
CA TYR A 119 17.73 6.11 3.08
C TYR A 119 16.48 5.25 2.93
N SER A 120 15.77 5.33 1.81
CA SER A 120 14.63 4.45 1.56
C SER A 120 15.09 3.03 1.23
N SER A 121 14.50 2.04 1.89
CA SER A 121 14.76 0.62 1.60
C SER A 121 14.06 0.14 0.33
N ILE A 122 14.57 -0.97 -0.24
CA ILE A 122 13.88 -1.74 -1.27
C ILE A 122 12.83 -2.62 -0.61
N THR A 123 11.61 -2.61 -1.13
CA THR A 123 10.61 -3.61 -0.77
C THR A 123 10.54 -4.64 -1.90
N ASN A 124 10.97 -5.86 -1.61
CA ASN A 124 10.97 -6.97 -2.58
C ASN A 124 9.55 -7.41 -2.94
N TRP A 125 9.41 -8.28 -3.95
CA TRP A 125 8.13 -8.82 -4.42
C TRP A 125 7.39 -9.55 -3.31
N HIS A 126 6.22 -9.04 -2.90
CA HIS A 126 5.41 -9.60 -1.83
C HIS A 126 3.92 -9.45 -2.12
N GLN A 127 3.13 -10.19 -1.37
CA GLN A 127 1.67 -10.09 -1.31
C GLN A 127 1.27 -9.68 0.10
N ASP A 128 0.52 -8.61 0.25
CA ASP A 128 0.10 -8.09 1.56
C ASP A 128 -0.63 -9.14 2.42
N ILE A 129 -1.47 -9.95 1.77
CA ILE A 129 -2.28 -10.98 2.46
C ILE A 129 -1.44 -12.00 3.24
N ARG A 130 -0.16 -12.19 2.89
CA ARG A 130 0.71 -13.13 3.61
C ARG A 130 1.04 -12.70 5.04
N TYR A 131 0.78 -11.45 5.37
CA TYR A 131 0.95 -10.87 6.69
C TYR A 131 -0.37 -10.60 7.41
N TRP A 132 -1.52 -10.89 6.75
CA TRP A 132 -2.86 -10.58 7.22
C TRP A 132 -3.69 -11.85 7.39
N SER A 133 -4.57 -11.87 8.40
CA SER A 133 -5.35 -13.03 8.79
C SER A 133 -6.84 -12.71 8.71
N PHE A 134 -7.46 -13.04 7.59
CA PHE A 134 -8.89 -12.88 7.30
C PHE A 134 -9.51 -14.22 6.89
N GLU A 135 -10.83 -14.33 6.96
CA GLU A 135 -11.55 -15.54 6.54
C GLU A 135 -11.35 -15.84 5.05
N ARG A 136 -11.24 -14.79 4.21
CA ARG A 136 -10.96 -14.88 2.78
C ARG A 136 -9.82 -13.93 2.39
N PRO A 137 -8.96 -14.32 1.46
CA PRO A 137 -7.85 -13.47 0.98
C PRO A 137 -8.35 -12.44 -0.07
N GLU A 138 -9.39 -11.70 0.28
CA GLU A 138 -10.13 -10.76 -0.60
C GLU A 138 -10.18 -9.38 0.04
N LEU A 139 -9.07 -8.66 0.01
CA LEU A 139 -8.96 -7.29 0.48
C LEU A 139 -8.42 -6.40 -0.65
N VAL A 140 -8.72 -5.12 -0.57
CA VAL A 140 -8.24 -4.11 -1.52
C VAL A 140 -7.47 -3.03 -0.77
N SER A 141 -6.23 -2.80 -1.18
CA SER A 141 -5.44 -1.64 -0.78
C SER A 141 -5.76 -0.46 -1.69
N VAL A 142 -5.97 0.72 -1.10
CA VAL A 142 -6.21 1.99 -1.79
C VAL A 142 -5.04 2.91 -1.52
N TRP A 143 -4.33 3.27 -2.57
CA TRP A 143 -3.07 4.01 -2.55
C TRP A 143 -3.24 5.36 -3.24
N LEU A 144 -3.23 6.46 -2.50
CA LEU A 144 -3.28 7.82 -3.04
C LEU A 144 -1.87 8.39 -3.23
N ALA A 145 -1.54 8.79 -4.44
CA ALA A 145 -0.34 9.52 -4.75
C ALA A 145 -0.48 11.00 -4.35
N LEU A 146 0.29 11.46 -3.36
CA LEU A 146 0.30 12.87 -2.93
C LEU A 146 1.24 13.75 -3.75
N GLY A 147 2.14 13.16 -4.50
CA GLY A 147 3.03 13.74 -5.50
C GLY A 147 3.09 12.83 -6.72
N ARG A 148 3.88 13.20 -7.72
CA ARG A 148 4.13 12.30 -8.85
C ARG A 148 4.92 11.08 -8.39
N GLU A 149 4.47 9.90 -8.78
CA GLU A 149 5.16 8.63 -8.53
C GLU A 149 5.66 8.05 -9.84
N TYR A 150 6.96 7.81 -9.95
CA TYR A 150 7.63 7.29 -11.12
C TYR A 150 8.83 6.42 -10.72
N PHE A 151 9.46 5.76 -11.67
CA PHE A 151 10.43 4.72 -11.36
C PHE A 151 11.58 5.20 -10.46
N GLU A 152 12.15 6.37 -10.76
CA GLU A 152 13.32 6.92 -10.06
C GLU A 152 13.01 7.32 -8.60
N ASN A 153 11.74 7.62 -8.27
CA ASN A 153 11.37 7.90 -6.87
C ASN A 153 10.73 6.70 -6.16
N GLY A 154 10.83 5.51 -6.77
CA GLY A 154 10.36 4.25 -6.18
C GLY A 154 8.83 4.10 -6.23
N CYS A 155 8.21 4.32 -7.39
CA CYS A 155 6.81 3.93 -7.62
C CYS A 155 6.63 2.42 -7.44
N LEU A 156 5.38 1.97 -7.29
CA LEU A 156 5.09 0.55 -7.22
C LEU A 156 5.37 -0.14 -8.56
N LEU A 157 5.96 -1.32 -8.46
CA LEU A 157 6.01 -2.33 -9.52
C LEU A 157 4.99 -3.39 -9.17
N VAL A 158 4.28 -3.93 -10.16
CA VAL A 158 3.28 -4.99 -9.98
C VAL A 158 3.50 -6.12 -10.96
N LEU A 159 3.01 -7.33 -10.59
CA LEU A 159 2.95 -8.49 -11.49
C LEU A 159 1.47 -8.73 -11.84
N PRO A 160 0.97 -8.22 -12.99
CA PRO A 160 -0.43 -8.32 -13.35
C PRO A 160 -0.93 -9.76 -13.37
N GLY A 161 -2.14 -10.01 -12.85
CA GLY A 161 -2.76 -11.33 -12.80
C GLY A 161 -2.26 -12.25 -11.69
N SER A 162 -1.20 -11.89 -10.98
CA SER A 162 -0.62 -12.73 -9.93
C SER A 162 -1.55 -12.96 -8.73
N HIS A 163 -2.54 -12.12 -8.53
CA HIS A 163 -3.54 -12.25 -7.45
C HIS A 163 -4.42 -13.50 -7.60
N ALA A 164 -4.61 -13.97 -8.83
CA ALA A 164 -5.42 -15.17 -9.16
C ALA A 164 -4.58 -16.46 -9.26
N MET A 165 -3.25 -16.38 -9.04
CA MET A 165 -2.34 -17.51 -9.16
C MET A 165 -2.07 -18.16 -7.80
N GLU A 166 -1.71 -19.46 -7.84
CA GLU A 166 -1.19 -20.20 -6.70
C GLU A 166 0.33 -20.35 -6.81
N PHE A 167 1.01 -20.39 -5.68
CA PHE A 167 2.47 -20.42 -5.59
C PHE A 167 2.92 -21.49 -4.60
N ALA A 168 3.93 -22.26 -4.98
CA ALA A 168 4.56 -23.25 -4.11
C ALA A 168 5.41 -22.56 -3.01
N ALA A 169 5.54 -23.19 -1.86
CA ALA A 169 6.27 -22.63 -0.72
C ALA A 169 7.73 -22.31 -1.06
N GLU A 170 8.35 -23.09 -1.92
CA GLU A 170 9.76 -22.94 -2.34
C GLU A 170 10.02 -21.65 -3.14
N GLN A 171 8.96 -21.03 -3.66
CA GLN A 171 9.04 -19.75 -4.37
C GLN A 171 9.19 -18.56 -3.40
N PHE A 172 9.13 -18.78 -2.09
CA PHE A 172 9.26 -17.73 -1.09
C PHE A 172 10.50 -17.91 -0.24
N ASP A 173 11.05 -16.77 0.21
CA ASP A 173 12.06 -16.76 1.25
C ASP A 173 11.40 -16.78 2.66
N GLU A 174 12.24 -16.76 3.69
CA GLU A 174 11.82 -16.79 5.11
C GLU A 174 10.96 -15.56 5.51
N ASN A 175 11.06 -14.46 4.77
CA ASN A 175 10.29 -13.23 4.97
C ASN A 175 9.04 -13.15 4.07
N LEU A 176 8.69 -14.25 3.40
CA LEU A 176 7.56 -14.37 2.48
C LEU A 176 7.67 -13.48 1.22
N PHE A 177 8.88 -13.11 0.83
CA PHE A 177 9.14 -12.49 -0.47
C PHE A 177 9.26 -13.54 -1.57
N LEU A 178 8.75 -13.23 -2.76
CA LEU A 178 8.91 -14.07 -3.93
C LEU A 178 10.39 -14.09 -4.35
N ARG A 179 10.95 -15.28 -4.48
CA ARG A 179 12.35 -15.50 -4.84
C ARG A 179 12.57 -15.36 -6.34
N PRO A 180 13.37 -14.37 -6.79
CA PRO A 180 13.67 -14.17 -8.21
C PRO A 180 14.66 -15.19 -8.78
N ASP A 181 15.41 -15.89 -7.92
CA ASP A 181 16.36 -16.94 -8.30
C ASP A 181 15.68 -18.28 -8.63
N VAL A 182 14.45 -18.50 -8.18
CA VAL A 182 13.66 -19.70 -8.48
C VAL A 182 13.14 -19.65 -9.91
N GLU A 183 13.43 -20.71 -10.71
CA GLU A 183 13.06 -20.77 -12.13
C GLU A 183 11.55 -20.55 -12.37
N ALA A 184 10.69 -21.13 -11.52
CA ALA A 184 9.24 -20.99 -11.62
C ALA A 184 8.74 -19.54 -11.41
N SER A 185 9.52 -18.68 -10.74
CA SER A 185 9.16 -17.28 -10.49
C SER A 185 9.53 -16.36 -11.67
N LYS A 186 10.55 -16.72 -12.44
CA LYS A 186 11.14 -15.86 -13.47
C LYS A 186 10.16 -15.44 -14.58
N PRO A 187 9.33 -16.33 -15.16
CA PRO A 187 8.37 -15.93 -16.19
C PRO A 187 7.40 -14.86 -15.69
N LEU A 188 6.90 -15.00 -14.46
CA LEU A 188 5.99 -14.04 -13.85
C LEU A 188 6.69 -12.70 -13.61
N ILE A 189 7.91 -12.69 -13.04
CA ILE A 189 8.65 -11.46 -12.76
C ILE A 189 8.93 -10.66 -14.05
N ARG A 190 9.12 -11.33 -15.18
CA ARG A 190 9.29 -10.66 -16.49
C ARG A 190 8.05 -9.90 -16.97
N THR A 191 6.87 -10.19 -16.41
CA THR A 191 5.63 -9.47 -16.75
C THR A 191 5.48 -8.15 -16.00
N GLN A 192 6.43 -7.80 -15.14
CA GLN A 192 6.35 -6.62 -14.29
C GLN A 192 5.91 -5.35 -15.03
N ARG A 193 5.13 -4.52 -14.35
CA ARG A 193 4.68 -3.21 -14.82
C ARG A 193 4.99 -2.15 -13.77
N ARG A 194 5.42 -0.98 -14.23
CA ARG A 194 5.51 0.22 -13.38
C ARG A 194 4.13 0.82 -13.24
N VAL A 195 3.74 1.13 -12.00
CA VAL A 195 2.52 1.89 -11.72
C VAL A 195 2.91 3.33 -11.47
N GLU A 196 3.06 4.08 -12.57
CA GLU A 196 3.33 5.51 -12.47
C GLU A 196 2.02 6.27 -12.24
N LEU A 197 2.04 7.19 -11.27
CA LEU A 197 0.88 7.94 -10.82
C LEU A 197 1.16 9.43 -10.88
N ASP A 198 0.20 10.18 -11.41
CA ASP A 198 0.18 11.62 -11.26
C ASP A 198 -0.40 12.00 -9.89
N PRO A 199 -0.08 13.21 -9.40
CA PRO A 199 -0.60 13.68 -8.11
C PRO A 199 -2.14 13.68 -8.07
N GLY A 200 -2.72 12.93 -7.12
CA GLY A 200 -4.17 12.77 -6.96
C GLY A 200 -4.74 11.50 -7.61
N ASP A 201 -3.92 10.75 -8.35
CA ASP A 201 -4.30 9.41 -8.80
C ASP A 201 -4.41 8.47 -7.61
N VAL A 202 -5.35 7.53 -7.70
CA VAL A 202 -5.58 6.52 -6.68
C VAL A 202 -5.52 5.13 -7.30
N LEU A 203 -4.56 4.34 -6.85
CA LEU A 203 -4.42 2.94 -7.21
C LEU A 203 -5.24 2.07 -6.25
N PHE A 204 -6.07 1.20 -6.79
CA PHE A 204 -6.77 0.12 -6.09
C PHE A 204 -6.11 -1.19 -6.48
N PHE A 205 -5.64 -1.98 -5.52
CA PHE A 205 -5.01 -3.26 -5.82
C PHE A 205 -5.38 -4.35 -4.81
N HIS A 206 -5.46 -5.57 -5.33
CA HIS A 206 -5.83 -6.75 -4.58
C HIS A 206 -4.71 -7.17 -3.62
N CYS A 207 -5.04 -7.60 -2.41
CA CYS A 207 -4.06 -8.01 -1.38
C CYS A 207 -3.16 -9.19 -1.79
N ARG A 208 -3.56 -9.98 -2.79
CA ARG A 208 -2.77 -11.07 -3.39
C ARG A 208 -1.94 -10.61 -4.60
N LEU A 209 -2.04 -9.36 -5.04
CA LEU A 209 -1.20 -8.87 -6.13
C LEU A 209 0.24 -8.75 -5.67
N PHE A 210 1.17 -9.42 -6.36
CA PHE A 210 2.60 -9.18 -6.11
C PHE A 210 2.96 -7.77 -6.51
N HIS A 211 3.59 -7.09 -5.56
CA HIS A 211 4.12 -5.75 -5.77
C HIS A 211 5.48 -5.57 -5.09
N ALA A 212 6.23 -4.61 -5.59
CA ALA A 212 7.57 -4.25 -5.12
C ALA A 212 7.81 -2.75 -5.28
N ALA A 213 8.83 -2.21 -4.62
CA ALA A 213 9.23 -0.81 -4.80
C ALA A 213 10.74 -0.65 -4.60
N GLY A 214 11.38 0.07 -5.53
CA GLY A 214 12.81 0.40 -5.47
C GLY A 214 13.14 1.52 -4.48
N HIS A 215 14.41 1.92 -4.48
CA HIS A 215 14.87 3.13 -3.78
C HIS A 215 14.29 4.40 -4.39
N ASN A 216 14.24 5.46 -3.59
CA ASN A 216 14.09 6.82 -4.09
C ASN A 216 15.49 7.39 -4.42
N GLN A 217 15.75 7.61 -5.69
CA GLN A 217 16.99 8.16 -6.23
C GLN A 217 16.89 9.67 -6.51
N THR A 218 15.78 10.30 -6.12
CA THR A 218 15.53 11.73 -6.35
C THR A 218 15.86 12.55 -5.10
N ALA A 219 15.74 13.87 -5.20
CA ALA A 219 16.02 14.79 -4.08
C ALA A 219 14.82 14.96 -3.13
N ASP A 220 13.61 14.61 -3.56
CA ASP A 220 12.38 14.88 -2.82
C ASP A 220 11.81 13.60 -2.17
N THR A 221 11.28 13.73 -0.96
CA THR A 221 10.56 12.64 -0.31
C THR A 221 9.25 12.34 -1.04
N LYS A 222 9.05 11.07 -1.43
CA LYS A 222 7.78 10.61 -1.96
C LYS A 222 6.82 10.31 -0.82
N PHE A 223 5.55 10.76 -0.95
CA PHE A 223 4.47 10.52 0.01
C PHE A 223 3.31 9.82 -0.66
N SER A 224 2.80 8.77 0.00
CA SER A 224 1.63 8.00 -0.45
C SER A 224 0.75 7.66 0.74
N LEU A 225 -0.55 7.98 0.66
CA LEU A 225 -1.51 7.62 1.70
C LEU A 225 -2.15 6.28 1.36
N VAL A 226 -2.12 5.34 2.29
CA VAL A 226 -2.55 3.95 2.03
C VAL A 226 -3.51 3.43 3.08
N PHE A 227 -4.62 2.85 2.60
CA PHE A 227 -5.62 2.17 3.41
C PHE A 227 -5.92 0.78 2.86
N THR A 228 -6.39 -0.13 3.72
CA THR A 228 -6.86 -1.46 3.34
C THR A 228 -8.32 -1.62 3.70
N TYR A 229 -9.08 -2.22 2.76
CA TYR A 229 -10.52 -2.43 2.89
C TYR A 229 -10.89 -3.87 2.61
N HIS A 230 -11.97 -4.33 3.24
CA HIS A 230 -12.56 -5.65 3.03
C HIS A 230 -14.10 -5.57 3.01
N ALA A 231 -14.73 -6.63 2.53
CA ALA A 231 -16.19 -6.76 2.67
C ALA A 231 -16.55 -7.03 4.15
N ALA A 232 -17.64 -6.48 4.64
CA ALA A 232 -18.07 -6.61 6.03
C ALA A 232 -18.32 -8.05 6.48
N ASP A 233 -18.56 -8.97 5.53
CA ASP A 233 -18.69 -10.42 5.77
C ASP A 233 -17.36 -11.19 5.64
N ASN A 234 -16.26 -10.51 5.33
CA ASN A 234 -14.92 -11.11 5.31
C ASN A 234 -14.16 -10.66 6.56
N ARG A 235 -14.39 -11.34 7.69
CA ARG A 235 -13.93 -10.90 9.00
C ARG A 235 -12.46 -11.22 9.25
N PRO A 236 -11.74 -10.37 10.02
CA PRO A 236 -10.43 -10.74 10.53
C PRO A 236 -10.55 -11.93 11.49
N LEU A 237 -9.59 -12.85 11.44
CA LEU A 237 -9.58 -14.03 12.31
C LEU A 237 -9.37 -13.60 13.76
N ALA A 238 -10.24 -14.10 14.65
CA ALA A 238 -10.19 -13.79 16.07
C ALA A 238 -8.83 -14.13 16.70
N GLY A 239 -8.32 -13.24 17.54
CA GLY A 239 -7.01 -13.39 18.21
C GLY A 239 -5.80 -13.07 17.31
N SER A 240 -6.00 -12.77 16.03
CA SER A 240 -4.93 -12.34 15.15
C SER A 240 -4.64 -10.83 15.28
N ARG A 241 -3.48 -10.41 14.74
CA ARG A 241 -3.16 -8.98 14.59
C ARG A 241 -4.25 -8.26 13.77
N SER A 242 -4.84 -8.91 12.78
CA SER A 242 -5.87 -8.31 11.93
C SER A 242 -7.13 -7.90 12.71
N ALA A 243 -7.42 -8.57 13.84
CA ALA A 243 -8.54 -8.27 14.73
C ALA A 243 -8.16 -7.36 15.90
N SER A 244 -6.96 -6.74 15.90
CA SER A 244 -6.45 -5.96 17.04
C SER A 244 -7.10 -4.58 17.20
N LEU A 245 -7.71 -4.05 16.15
CA LEU A 245 -8.41 -2.76 16.13
C LEU A 245 -9.78 -2.94 15.47
N PRO A 246 -10.79 -2.16 15.87
CA PRO A 246 -12.11 -2.22 15.23
C PRO A 246 -12.02 -1.69 13.79
N ASP A 247 -12.79 -2.30 12.88
CA ASP A 247 -12.91 -1.82 11.51
C ASP A 247 -13.85 -0.61 11.45
N ILE A 248 -13.70 0.23 10.42
CA ILE A 248 -14.53 1.42 10.20
C ILE A 248 -15.45 1.16 9.01
N PRO A 249 -16.80 1.14 9.17
CA PRO A 249 -17.73 0.97 8.06
C PRO A 249 -17.76 2.22 7.16
N LEU A 250 -17.93 1.99 5.82
CA LEU A 250 -18.04 3.02 4.78
C LEU A 250 -19.49 3.26 4.38
#